data_a16de19a8b84a5bb4ef117ce089bdced
#
_entry.id   a16de19a8b84a5bb4ef117ce089bdced
#
_cell.length_a   1.000
_cell.length_b   1.000
_cell.length_c   1.000
_cell.angle_alpha   90.00
_cell.angle_beta   90.00
_cell.angle_gamma   90.00
#
_symmetry.space_group_name_H-M   'P 1'
#
loop_
_entity.id
_entity.type
_entity.pdbx_description
1 polymer ?
#
loop_
_entity_poly.entity_id
_entity_poly.type
_entity_poly.pdbx_seq_one_letter_code
_entity_poly.pdbx_strand_id
1 'polypeptide(L)'
;MINMSNSVTSLSDITKLSNDIRSEVNKSIVGLSRHIDTLTLSLLTGGHVLLEGMPGTAKTFLAVSFTNTLSLGSNRIQSTPDMMPGDVTGTRIYNPKTLEFDFHAGPIFANMVIVDEVNRAPPRTQAAFLEAMQEGQVTADGETSILDQPFMVIATKNPLEYEGTFPLSPTQLDRFMFRINLDYPSIEDEVEILRNKTKSLSSSDSVISKEQIISSRKFLIDNMSIDDNISDYISTLVQSTRSKEGVIIGASPTAAVSLLNASRGHAAIIRGSDKVTIEDVKAVAFDVLNHRLLIKQSDISDSGADDESRISAESIITEIIEAGGK
;
A
#
# COMPACT_ATOMS: atom_id res chain seq x y z
N MET A 1 8.58 29.32 0.90
CA MET A 1 7.98 28.90 -0.37
C MET A 1 8.92 27.88 -0.99
N ILE A 2 8.60 26.60 -0.88
CA ILE A 2 9.35 25.52 -1.55
C ILE A 2 8.97 25.60 -3.02
N ASN A 3 9.97 25.61 -3.91
CA ASN A 3 9.77 25.74 -5.34
C ASN A 3 9.17 24.40 -5.87
N MET A 4 7.84 24.29 -5.92
CA MET A 4 7.10 23.07 -6.25
C MET A 4 7.13 22.67 -7.74
N SER A 5 7.89 23.39 -8.58
CA SER A 5 7.82 23.26 -10.04
C SER A 5 8.97 22.48 -10.69
N ASN A 6 9.89 21.89 -9.92
CA ASN A 6 11.02 21.19 -10.51
C ASN A 6 10.70 19.70 -10.67
N SER A 7 10.67 19.23 -11.93
CA SER A 7 10.65 17.81 -12.24
C SER A 7 11.88 17.11 -11.65
N VAL A 8 11.71 15.89 -11.15
CA VAL A 8 12.80 15.04 -10.68
C VAL A 8 13.65 14.61 -11.87
N THR A 9 14.94 14.88 -11.81
CA THR A 9 15.91 14.59 -12.88
C THR A 9 17.09 13.74 -12.42
N SER A 10 17.24 13.58 -11.11
CA SER A 10 18.37 12.85 -10.52
C SER A 10 17.93 11.95 -9.36
N LEU A 11 18.76 10.99 -9.02
CA LEU A 11 18.59 10.13 -7.86
C LEU A 11 18.60 10.94 -6.55
N SER A 12 19.43 11.97 -6.47
CA SER A 12 19.48 12.85 -5.30
C SER A 12 18.17 13.59 -5.06
N ASP A 13 17.43 13.94 -6.13
CA ASP A 13 16.12 14.58 -6.01
C ASP A 13 15.11 13.60 -5.38
N ILE A 14 15.13 12.32 -5.77
CA ILE A 14 14.25 11.26 -5.21
C ILE A 14 14.55 11.07 -3.73
N THR A 15 15.82 10.92 -3.37
CA THR A 15 16.25 10.73 -1.98
C THR A 15 15.87 11.94 -1.12
N LYS A 16 16.08 13.15 -1.62
CA LYS A 16 15.66 14.37 -0.94
C LYS A 16 14.16 14.40 -0.71
N LEU A 17 13.39 14.13 -1.75
CA LEU A 17 11.93 14.14 -1.72
C LEU A 17 11.38 13.13 -0.71
N SER A 18 11.94 11.93 -0.63
CA SER A 18 11.59 10.94 0.38
C SER A 18 11.90 11.42 1.80
N ASN A 19 13.06 12.03 2.00
CA ASN A 19 13.43 12.60 3.30
C ASN A 19 12.51 13.77 3.71
N ASP A 20 12.11 14.60 2.78
CA ASP A 20 11.18 15.72 3.03
C ASP A 20 9.80 15.18 3.47
N ILE A 21 9.27 14.17 2.78
CA ILE A 21 8.02 13.49 3.18
C ILE A 21 8.16 12.89 4.58
N ARG A 22 9.21 12.10 4.81
CA ARG A 22 9.45 11.44 6.11
C ARG A 22 9.55 12.47 7.24
N SER A 23 10.29 13.54 7.02
CA SER A 23 10.45 14.62 8.00
C SER A 23 9.13 15.30 8.32
N GLU A 24 8.30 15.55 7.30
CA GLU A 24 7.02 16.22 7.49
C GLU A 24 6.01 15.35 8.24
N VAL A 25 5.89 14.07 7.83
CA VAL A 25 4.98 13.13 8.50
C VAL A 25 5.39 12.87 9.94
N ASN A 26 6.70 12.76 10.22
CA ASN A 26 7.23 12.55 11.56
C ASN A 26 6.98 13.73 12.52
N LYS A 27 6.57 14.91 12.06
CA LYS A 27 6.10 15.99 12.95
C LYS A 27 4.80 15.62 13.68
N SER A 28 4.00 14.76 13.08
CA SER A 28 2.68 14.34 13.60
C SER A 28 2.66 12.92 14.13
N ILE A 29 3.60 12.07 13.70
CA ILE A 29 3.62 10.63 13.97
C ILE A 29 4.96 10.24 14.59
N VAL A 30 4.91 9.38 15.58
CA VAL A 30 6.08 8.83 16.31
C VAL A 30 6.22 7.35 16.01
N GLY A 31 7.45 6.85 15.84
CA GLY A 31 7.78 5.42 15.77
C GLY A 31 7.51 4.74 14.41
N LEU A 32 6.89 5.42 13.42
CA LEU A 32 6.45 4.79 12.18
C LEU A 32 7.30 5.14 10.94
N SER A 33 8.57 5.51 11.10
CA SER A 33 9.43 5.97 9.99
C SER A 33 9.57 4.91 8.87
N ARG A 34 9.73 3.62 9.21
CA ARG A 34 9.79 2.53 8.21
C ARG A 34 8.49 2.44 7.39
N HIS A 35 7.34 2.62 8.04
CA HIS A 35 6.04 2.56 7.38
C HIS A 35 5.83 3.74 6.44
N ILE A 36 6.30 4.94 6.84
CA ILE A 36 6.31 6.14 5.98
C ILE A 36 7.18 5.90 4.74
N ASP A 37 8.34 5.27 4.89
CA ASP A 37 9.21 4.91 3.78
C ASP A 37 8.52 3.95 2.81
N THR A 38 7.84 2.92 3.32
CA THR A 38 7.11 1.96 2.48
C THR A 38 5.93 2.62 1.75
N LEU A 39 5.21 3.55 2.40
CA LEU A 39 4.18 4.36 1.74
C LEU A 39 4.76 5.24 0.64
N THR A 40 5.90 5.91 0.91
CA THR A 40 6.61 6.73 -0.08
C THR A 40 7.09 5.88 -1.26
N LEU A 41 7.65 4.71 -0.96
CA LEU A 41 8.09 3.74 -1.97
C LEU A 41 6.91 3.32 -2.84
N SER A 42 5.77 2.95 -2.24
CA SER A 42 4.55 2.59 -2.98
C SER A 42 4.06 3.74 -3.87
N LEU A 43 4.03 4.97 -3.34
CA LEU A 43 3.63 6.16 -4.09
C LEU A 43 4.52 6.37 -5.33
N LEU A 44 5.84 6.29 -5.16
CA LEU A 44 6.80 6.56 -6.23
C LEU A 44 6.98 5.40 -7.23
N THR A 45 6.50 4.20 -6.88
CA THR A 45 6.52 3.03 -7.79
C THR A 45 5.15 2.68 -8.37
N GLY A 46 4.10 3.43 -7.99
CA GLY A 46 2.75 3.27 -8.54
C GLY A 46 1.96 2.12 -7.92
N GLY A 47 2.25 1.76 -6.67
CA GLY A 47 1.55 0.70 -5.93
C GLY A 47 0.41 1.22 -5.07
N HIS A 48 -0.37 0.28 -4.54
CA HIS A 48 -1.40 0.49 -3.52
C HIS A 48 -1.00 -0.22 -2.23
N VAL A 49 -1.49 0.24 -1.08
CA VAL A 49 -1.07 -0.28 0.23
C VAL A 49 -2.26 -0.71 1.07
N LEU A 50 -2.12 -1.87 1.72
CA LEU A 50 -3.01 -2.35 2.76
C LEU A 50 -2.32 -2.19 4.13
N LEU A 51 -2.88 -1.36 5.00
CA LEU A 51 -2.45 -1.20 6.39
C LEU A 51 -3.27 -2.14 7.26
N GLU A 52 -2.63 -3.10 7.88
CA GLU A 52 -3.27 -4.05 8.79
C GLU A 52 -2.74 -3.84 10.21
N GLY A 53 -3.58 -3.98 11.22
CA GLY A 53 -3.16 -3.84 12.63
C GLY A 53 -4.34 -3.71 13.57
N MET A 54 -4.07 -3.81 14.85
CA MET A 54 -5.06 -3.74 15.91
C MET A 54 -5.76 -2.36 15.95
N PRO A 55 -6.95 -2.28 16.54
CA PRO A 55 -7.56 -0.98 16.84
C PRO A 55 -6.60 -0.11 17.66
N GLY A 56 -6.52 1.19 17.31
CA GLY A 56 -5.65 2.13 18.04
C GLY A 56 -4.19 2.19 17.59
N THR A 57 -3.73 1.37 16.64
CA THR A 57 -2.36 1.42 16.10
C THR A 57 -2.11 2.55 15.09
N ALA A 58 -2.98 3.54 15.05
CA ALA A 58 -2.84 4.75 14.23
C ALA A 58 -2.86 4.55 12.69
N LYS A 59 -3.42 3.46 12.15
CA LYS A 59 -3.49 3.16 10.71
C LYS A 59 -4.06 4.32 9.88
N THR A 60 -5.29 4.74 10.19
CA THR A 60 -5.96 5.85 9.50
C THR A 60 -5.21 7.17 9.70
N PHE A 61 -4.67 7.39 10.91
CA PHE A 61 -3.90 8.60 11.20
C PHE A 61 -2.61 8.66 10.36
N LEU A 62 -1.91 7.55 10.19
CA LEU A 62 -0.75 7.43 9.29
C LEU A 62 -1.15 7.74 7.85
N ALA A 63 -2.23 7.11 7.33
CA ALA A 63 -2.70 7.34 5.97
C ALA A 63 -3.06 8.81 5.72
N VAL A 64 -3.79 9.44 6.64
CA VAL A 64 -4.19 10.85 6.54
C VAL A 64 -2.98 11.78 6.64
N SER A 65 -2.09 11.56 7.61
CA SER A 65 -0.90 12.40 7.79
C SER A 65 0.04 12.32 6.58
N PHE A 66 0.24 11.12 6.04
CA PHE A 66 1.00 10.92 4.80
C PHE A 66 0.36 11.66 3.62
N THR A 67 -0.94 11.49 3.42
CA THR A 67 -1.68 12.12 2.30
C THR A 67 -1.65 13.65 2.39
N ASN A 68 -1.69 14.22 3.58
CA ASN A 68 -1.64 15.67 3.79
C ASN A 68 -0.28 16.29 3.40
N THR A 69 0.79 15.51 3.30
CA THR A 69 2.10 16.01 2.82
C THR A 69 2.16 16.13 1.29
N LEU A 70 1.15 15.67 0.60
CA LEU A 70 1.08 15.64 -0.86
C LEU A 70 0.20 16.78 -1.37
N SER A 71 0.64 17.49 -2.41
CA SER A 71 -0.19 18.48 -3.13
C SER A 71 -1.12 17.78 -4.13
N LEU A 72 -1.93 16.84 -3.64
CA LEU A 72 -2.82 16.00 -4.43
C LEU A 72 -4.25 16.07 -3.89
N GLY A 73 -5.22 15.89 -4.78
CA GLY A 73 -6.61 15.66 -4.37
C GLY A 73 -6.74 14.36 -3.59
N SER A 74 -7.40 14.41 -2.43
CA SER A 74 -7.60 13.24 -1.59
C SER A 74 -9.02 13.09 -1.10
N ASN A 75 -9.51 11.85 -1.03
CA ASN A 75 -10.79 11.50 -0.44
C ASN A 75 -10.63 10.37 0.56
N ARG A 76 -11.49 10.38 1.57
CA ARG A 76 -11.58 9.33 2.58
C ARG A 76 -12.93 8.65 2.51
N ILE A 77 -12.94 7.34 2.52
CA ILE A 77 -14.12 6.48 2.46
C ILE A 77 -14.10 5.60 3.69
N GLN A 78 -15.15 5.71 4.52
CA GLN A 78 -15.37 4.79 5.63
C GLN A 78 -16.28 3.66 5.15
N SER A 79 -15.77 2.44 5.11
CA SER A 79 -16.54 1.29 4.66
C SER A 79 -17.59 0.86 5.66
N THR A 80 -18.80 0.53 5.18
CA THR A 80 -19.92 0.01 5.97
C THR A 80 -20.56 -1.19 5.28
N PRO A 81 -21.22 -2.11 6.02
CA PRO A 81 -21.84 -3.30 5.42
C PRO A 81 -22.98 -3.03 4.43
N ASP A 82 -23.56 -1.85 4.47
CA ASP A 82 -24.66 -1.41 3.59
C ASP A 82 -24.20 -0.55 2.41
N MET A 83 -22.87 -0.28 2.30
CA MET A 83 -22.29 0.53 1.23
C MET A 83 -22.49 -0.11 -0.16
N MET A 84 -22.93 0.69 -1.10
CA MET A 84 -23.15 0.29 -2.49
C MET A 84 -21.97 0.70 -3.40
N PRO A 85 -21.73 0.02 -4.53
CA PRO A 85 -20.70 0.44 -5.49
C PRO A 85 -20.85 1.90 -5.94
N GLY A 86 -22.07 2.38 -6.14
CA GLY A 86 -22.36 3.77 -6.51
C GLY A 86 -21.90 4.81 -5.48
N ASP A 87 -21.83 4.45 -4.19
CA ASP A 87 -21.31 5.34 -3.14
C ASP A 87 -19.80 5.60 -3.32
N VAL A 88 -19.12 4.70 -3.99
CA VAL A 88 -17.67 4.76 -4.31
C VAL A 88 -17.42 5.38 -5.68
N THR A 89 -18.10 4.85 -6.71
CA THR A 89 -17.87 5.19 -8.11
C THR A 89 -18.65 6.40 -8.58
N GLY A 90 -19.65 6.81 -7.81
CA GLY A 90 -20.60 7.82 -8.24
C GLY A 90 -21.82 7.22 -8.95
N THR A 91 -22.77 8.06 -9.24
CA THR A 91 -24.05 7.68 -9.83
C THR A 91 -24.60 8.80 -10.71
N ARG A 92 -25.50 8.46 -11.63
CA ARG A 92 -26.23 9.46 -12.41
C ARG A 92 -27.50 9.87 -11.70
N ILE A 93 -27.69 11.18 -11.56
CA ILE A 93 -28.85 11.78 -10.92
C ILE A 93 -29.64 12.52 -11.98
N TYR A 94 -30.94 12.24 -12.06
CA TYR A 94 -31.85 12.95 -12.97
C TYR A 94 -31.95 14.42 -12.58
N ASN A 95 -31.66 15.30 -13.53
CA ASN A 95 -31.79 16.74 -13.40
C ASN A 95 -33.13 17.21 -14.02
N PRO A 96 -34.13 17.59 -13.22
CA PRO A 96 -35.43 17.97 -13.74
C PRO A 96 -35.41 19.30 -14.53
N LYS A 97 -34.33 20.09 -14.44
CA LYS A 97 -34.22 21.35 -15.18
C LYS A 97 -33.71 21.13 -16.60
N THR A 98 -32.76 20.22 -16.79
CA THR A 98 -32.18 19.89 -18.09
C THR A 98 -32.87 18.69 -18.75
N LEU A 99 -33.67 17.93 -17.99
CA LEU A 99 -34.28 16.66 -18.38
C LEU A 99 -33.25 15.59 -18.76
N GLU A 100 -32.04 15.68 -18.24
CA GLU A 100 -30.91 14.80 -18.48
C GLU A 100 -30.43 14.14 -17.18
N PHE A 101 -29.62 13.11 -17.31
CA PHE A 101 -28.92 12.48 -16.18
C PHE A 101 -27.51 13.03 -16.08
N ASP A 102 -27.25 13.77 -15.00
CA ASP A 102 -25.92 14.30 -14.66
C ASP A 102 -25.12 13.26 -13.87
N PHE A 103 -23.88 12.99 -14.26
CA PHE A 103 -22.98 12.12 -13.50
C PHE A 103 -22.40 12.87 -12.28
N HIS A 104 -22.66 12.35 -11.10
CA HIS A 104 -22.05 12.80 -9.87
C HIS A 104 -20.92 11.86 -9.49
N ALA A 105 -19.67 12.31 -9.68
CA ALA A 105 -18.48 11.54 -9.39
C ALA A 105 -18.42 11.14 -7.91
N GLY A 106 -18.10 9.88 -7.66
CA GLY A 106 -17.91 9.35 -6.33
C GLY A 106 -16.53 9.69 -5.75
N PRO A 107 -16.29 9.36 -4.47
CA PRO A 107 -15.04 9.67 -3.79
C PRO A 107 -13.80 8.95 -4.37
N ILE A 108 -13.96 7.96 -5.23
CA ILE A 108 -12.85 7.29 -5.93
C ILE A 108 -12.12 8.23 -6.89
N PHE A 109 -12.78 9.30 -7.37
CA PHE A 109 -12.21 10.29 -8.27
C PHE A 109 -11.32 11.29 -7.54
N ALA A 110 -10.23 10.78 -6.98
CA ALA A 110 -9.15 11.55 -6.34
C ALA A 110 -7.81 10.87 -6.64
N ASN A 111 -6.71 11.61 -6.47
CA ASN A 111 -5.37 11.03 -6.63
C ASN A 111 -5.01 10.08 -5.48
N MET A 112 -5.43 10.44 -4.26
CA MET A 112 -5.22 9.66 -3.05
C MET A 112 -6.57 9.26 -2.45
N VAL A 113 -6.81 7.95 -2.33
CA VAL A 113 -8.06 7.43 -1.75
C VAL A 113 -7.73 6.61 -0.52
N ILE A 114 -8.18 7.08 0.64
CA ILE A 114 -8.07 6.35 1.90
C ILE A 114 -9.36 5.56 2.10
N VAL A 115 -9.26 4.24 2.18
CA VAL A 115 -10.41 3.34 2.40
C VAL A 115 -10.28 2.73 3.79
N ASP A 116 -11.02 3.27 4.75
CA ASP A 116 -11.02 2.73 6.09
C ASP A 116 -11.88 1.47 6.19
N GLU A 117 -11.31 0.44 6.86
CA GLU A 117 -11.97 -0.83 7.15
C GLU A 117 -12.53 -1.51 5.89
N VAL A 118 -11.69 -1.64 4.85
CA VAL A 118 -12.08 -2.18 3.52
C VAL A 118 -12.81 -3.52 3.60
N ASN A 119 -12.52 -4.34 4.62
CA ASN A 119 -13.17 -5.62 4.87
C ASN A 119 -14.62 -5.48 5.38
N ARG A 120 -15.11 -4.28 5.72
CA ARG A 120 -16.54 -4.04 6.05
C ARG A 120 -17.38 -3.76 4.81
N ALA A 121 -16.78 -3.35 3.70
CA ALA A 121 -17.50 -3.15 2.46
C ALA A 121 -17.98 -4.50 1.88
N PRO A 122 -19.23 -4.57 1.34
CA PRO A 122 -19.72 -5.76 0.67
C PRO A 122 -18.84 -6.15 -0.54
N PRO A 123 -18.81 -7.44 -0.95
CA PRO A 123 -17.95 -7.90 -2.04
C PRO A 123 -18.11 -7.14 -3.36
N ARG A 124 -19.32 -6.69 -3.68
CA ARG A 124 -19.59 -5.89 -4.87
C ARG A 124 -18.94 -4.51 -4.81
N THR A 125 -18.93 -3.89 -3.64
CA THR A 125 -18.31 -2.58 -3.41
C THR A 125 -16.79 -2.73 -3.36
N GLN A 126 -16.27 -3.80 -2.74
CA GLN A 126 -14.84 -4.14 -2.83
C GLN A 126 -14.38 -4.27 -4.29
N ALA A 127 -15.18 -4.91 -5.16
CA ALA A 127 -14.84 -5.06 -6.58
C ALA A 127 -14.67 -3.71 -7.30
N ALA A 128 -15.47 -2.68 -6.94
CA ALA A 128 -15.35 -1.35 -7.52
C ALA A 128 -14.01 -0.66 -7.18
N PHE A 129 -13.52 -0.79 -5.93
CA PHE A 129 -12.18 -0.32 -5.56
C PHE A 129 -11.09 -1.02 -6.37
N LEU A 130 -11.26 -2.33 -6.57
CA LEU A 130 -10.23 -3.17 -7.20
C LEU A 130 -10.13 -2.95 -8.71
N GLU A 131 -11.25 -2.67 -9.39
CA GLU A 131 -11.25 -2.22 -10.77
C GLU A 131 -10.45 -0.93 -10.91
N ALA A 132 -10.74 0.07 -10.07
CA ALA A 132 -10.04 1.34 -10.06
C ALA A 132 -8.53 1.17 -9.83
N MET A 133 -8.13 0.28 -8.91
CA MET A 133 -6.71 0.00 -8.60
C MET A 133 -5.98 -0.68 -9.75
N GLN A 134 -6.65 -1.58 -10.47
CA GLN A 134 -6.03 -2.36 -11.52
C GLN A 134 -5.97 -1.63 -12.85
N GLU A 135 -7.09 -1.03 -13.23
CA GLU A 135 -7.28 -0.49 -14.58
C GLU A 135 -7.01 1.02 -14.64
N GLY A 136 -6.90 1.70 -13.47
CA GLY A 136 -6.81 3.16 -13.42
C GLY A 136 -8.05 3.87 -13.98
N GLN A 137 -9.19 3.18 -13.98
CA GLN A 137 -10.45 3.65 -14.51
C GLN A 137 -11.63 3.13 -13.69
N VAL A 138 -12.79 3.71 -13.90
CA VAL A 138 -14.05 3.32 -13.25
C VAL A 138 -15.12 3.21 -14.31
N THR A 139 -15.86 2.10 -14.31
CA THR A 139 -17.03 1.92 -15.15
C THR A 139 -18.30 2.08 -14.30
N ALA A 140 -19.07 3.13 -14.58
CA ALA A 140 -20.35 3.39 -13.93
C ALA A 140 -21.43 3.63 -14.99
N ASP A 141 -22.59 2.98 -14.83
CA ASP A 141 -23.73 3.11 -15.75
C ASP A 141 -23.38 2.93 -17.25
N GLY A 142 -22.41 2.05 -17.54
CA GLY A 142 -21.98 1.74 -18.91
C GLY A 142 -20.98 2.73 -19.51
N GLU A 143 -20.56 3.75 -18.77
CA GLU A 143 -19.51 4.69 -19.19
C GLU A 143 -18.24 4.46 -18.38
N THR A 144 -17.09 4.46 -19.07
CA THR A 144 -15.78 4.32 -18.48
C THR A 144 -15.11 5.68 -18.33
N SER A 145 -14.71 6.03 -17.13
CA SER A 145 -13.97 7.24 -16.80
C SER A 145 -12.57 6.91 -16.32
N ILE A 146 -11.55 7.53 -16.94
CA ILE A 146 -10.15 7.35 -16.54
C ILE A 146 -9.87 8.16 -15.27
N LEU A 147 -9.17 7.55 -14.31
CA LEU A 147 -8.76 8.22 -13.08
C LEU A 147 -7.50 9.06 -13.31
N ASP A 148 -7.50 10.24 -12.69
CA ASP A 148 -6.36 11.16 -12.77
C ASP A 148 -5.12 10.58 -12.09
N GLN A 149 -3.97 10.67 -12.77
CA GLN A 149 -2.70 10.15 -12.26
C GLN A 149 -1.88 11.24 -11.56
N PRO A 150 -1.11 10.90 -10.52
CA PRO A 150 -0.98 9.59 -9.90
C PRO A 150 -2.25 9.17 -9.15
N PHE A 151 -2.59 7.90 -9.18
CA PHE A 151 -3.67 7.32 -8.39
C PHE A 151 -3.11 6.31 -7.41
N MET A 152 -3.49 6.42 -6.13
CA MET A 152 -3.07 5.49 -5.08
C MET A 152 -4.20 5.28 -4.06
N VAL A 153 -4.42 4.03 -3.72
CA VAL A 153 -5.32 3.61 -2.62
C VAL A 153 -4.48 3.18 -1.42
N ILE A 154 -4.83 3.73 -0.25
CA ILE A 154 -4.36 3.26 1.05
C ILE A 154 -5.57 2.70 1.77
N ALA A 155 -5.67 1.37 1.87
CA ALA A 155 -6.76 0.71 2.57
C ALA A 155 -6.33 0.34 3.99
N THR A 156 -7.25 0.41 4.96
CA THR A 156 -7.03 -0.10 6.30
C THR A 156 -7.87 -1.35 6.54
N LYS A 157 -7.35 -2.26 7.37
CA LYS A 157 -8.04 -3.48 7.80
C LYS A 157 -7.77 -3.74 9.29
N ASN A 158 -8.81 -4.20 9.99
CA ASN A 158 -8.67 -4.71 11.35
C ASN A 158 -8.73 -6.25 11.31
N PRO A 159 -7.68 -6.97 11.73
CA PRO A 159 -7.64 -8.43 11.68
C PRO A 159 -8.59 -9.12 12.67
N LEU A 160 -8.99 -8.44 13.76
CA LEU A 160 -9.84 -9.02 14.80
C LEU A 160 -11.34 -8.81 14.61
N GLU A 161 -11.75 -8.00 13.64
CA GLU A 161 -13.17 -7.81 13.36
C GLU A 161 -13.67 -8.90 12.43
N TYR A 162 -14.47 -9.82 12.97
CA TYR A 162 -15.11 -10.90 12.20
C TYR A 162 -16.58 -10.60 11.94
N GLU A 163 -17.27 -9.94 12.89
CA GLU A 163 -18.70 -9.65 12.79
C GLU A 163 -18.95 -8.47 11.83
N GLY A 164 -19.84 -8.68 10.85
CA GLY A 164 -20.15 -7.66 9.84
C GLY A 164 -19.02 -7.38 8.85
N THR A 165 -18.07 -8.34 8.66
CA THR A 165 -16.96 -8.18 7.71
C THR A 165 -17.03 -9.21 6.59
N PHE A 166 -16.45 -8.83 5.45
CA PHE A 166 -16.30 -9.66 4.26
C PHE A 166 -14.80 -9.80 3.96
N PRO A 167 -14.21 -11.00 4.11
CA PRO A 167 -12.79 -11.18 3.86
C PRO A 167 -12.44 -10.89 2.41
N LEU A 168 -11.30 -10.23 2.21
CA LEU A 168 -10.73 -10.03 0.88
C LEU A 168 -10.25 -11.37 0.33
N SER A 169 -10.60 -11.68 -0.90
CA SER A 169 -10.10 -12.87 -1.60
C SER A 169 -8.60 -12.75 -1.92
N PRO A 170 -7.88 -13.87 -2.14
CA PRO A 170 -6.47 -13.81 -2.56
C PRO A 170 -6.24 -12.94 -3.81
N THR A 171 -7.15 -12.97 -4.76
CA THR A 171 -7.08 -12.14 -5.99
C THR A 171 -7.20 -10.65 -5.67
N GLN A 172 -7.99 -10.30 -4.68
CA GLN A 172 -8.16 -8.93 -4.21
C GLN A 172 -6.93 -8.44 -3.45
N LEU A 173 -6.37 -9.28 -2.59
CA LEU A 173 -5.14 -8.98 -1.86
C LEU A 173 -3.96 -8.78 -2.80
N ASP A 174 -3.85 -9.53 -3.89
CA ASP A 174 -2.77 -9.42 -4.89
C ASP A 174 -2.72 -8.05 -5.60
N ARG A 175 -3.78 -7.23 -5.51
CA ARG A 175 -3.81 -5.85 -6.05
C ARG A 175 -3.02 -4.86 -5.22
N PHE A 176 -2.84 -5.13 -3.95
CA PHE A 176 -1.99 -4.30 -3.09
C PHE A 176 -0.52 -4.65 -3.32
N MET A 177 0.31 -3.64 -3.57
CA MET A 177 1.76 -3.85 -3.70
C MET A 177 2.36 -4.27 -2.35
N PHE A 178 1.95 -3.61 -1.27
CA PHE A 178 2.40 -3.88 0.07
C PHE A 178 1.25 -4.16 1.02
N ARG A 179 1.46 -5.12 1.94
CA ARG A 179 0.72 -5.20 3.18
C ARG A 179 1.66 -4.87 4.32
N ILE A 180 1.34 -3.80 5.01
CA ILE A 180 2.10 -3.26 6.14
C ILE A 180 1.37 -3.61 7.42
N ASN A 181 2.01 -4.34 8.32
CA ASN A 181 1.47 -4.61 9.64
C ASN A 181 1.91 -3.50 10.60
N LEU A 182 0.93 -2.91 11.28
CA LEU A 182 1.17 -1.92 12.33
C LEU A 182 0.94 -2.57 13.69
N ASP A 183 2.02 -2.70 14.45
CA ASP A 183 2.00 -3.16 15.83
C ASP A 183 1.75 -2.01 16.80
N TYR A 184 1.55 -2.34 18.08
CA TYR A 184 1.53 -1.32 19.12
C TYR A 184 2.90 -0.63 19.23
N PRO A 185 2.91 0.68 19.56
CA PRO A 185 4.15 1.41 19.73
C PRO A 185 5.00 0.84 20.87
N SER A 186 6.30 1.07 20.82
CA SER A 186 7.21 0.77 21.92
C SER A 186 6.90 1.66 23.14
N ILE A 187 7.41 1.30 24.31
CA ILE A 187 7.24 2.13 25.52
C ILE A 187 7.83 3.53 25.30
N GLU A 188 8.96 3.61 24.64
CA GLU A 188 9.64 4.87 24.30
C GLU A 188 8.77 5.74 23.38
N ASP A 189 8.19 5.13 22.34
CA ASP A 189 7.29 5.82 21.41
C ASP A 189 5.99 6.27 22.09
N GLU A 190 5.40 5.44 22.99
CA GLU A 190 4.23 5.83 23.77
C GLU A 190 4.50 7.06 24.65
N VAL A 191 5.64 7.09 25.33
CA VAL A 191 6.06 8.24 26.14
C VAL A 191 6.19 9.49 25.26
N GLU A 192 6.74 9.36 24.06
CA GLU A 192 6.86 10.48 23.13
C GLU A 192 5.49 10.95 22.61
N ILE A 193 4.59 10.02 22.28
CA ILE A 193 3.19 10.32 21.89
C ILE A 193 2.49 11.12 23.01
N LEU A 194 2.62 10.70 24.27
CA LEU A 194 2.02 11.41 25.40
C LEU A 194 2.58 12.83 25.54
N ARG A 195 3.88 13.00 25.39
CA ARG A 195 4.54 14.33 25.43
C ARG A 195 4.10 15.23 24.29
N ASN A 196 3.90 14.67 23.09
CA ASN A 196 3.50 15.43 21.92
C ASN A 196 2.02 15.83 21.94
N LYS A 197 1.14 15.04 22.55
CA LYS A 197 -0.29 15.42 22.74
C LYS A 197 -0.50 16.64 23.63
N THR A 198 0.49 17.00 24.44
CA THR A 198 0.46 18.24 25.23
C THR A 198 0.90 19.47 24.44
N LYS A 199 1.45 19.27 23.23
CA LYS A 199 1.81 20.35 22.30
C LYS A 199 0.75 20.42 21.19
N SER A 200 0.41 21.61 20.74
CA SER A 200 -0.48 21.79 19.59
C SER A 200 0.13 21.10 18.36
N LEU A 201 -0.59 20.13 17.79
CA LEU A 201 -0.15 19.47 16.56
C LEU A 201 -0.07 20.52 15.45
N SER A 202 1.11 20.71 14.88
CA SER A 202 1.28 21.52 13.69
C SER A 202 0.59 20.83 12.50
N SER A 203 -0.12 21.60 11.68
CA SER A 203 -0.62 21.10 10.40
C SER A 203 0.57 20.70 9.53
N SER A 204 0.49 19.53 8.88
CA SER A 204 1.49 19.12 7.90
C SER A 204 1.43 20.03 6.67
N ASP A 205 2.58 20.50 6.20
CA ASP A 205 2.68 21.25 4.96
C ASP A 205 2.80 20.30 3.76
N SER A 206 2.25 20.70 2.61
CA SER A 206 2.47 19.95 1.38
C SER A 206 3.91 20.15 0.90
N VAL A 207 4.65 19.05 0.76
CA VAL A 207 6.09 19.05 0.42
C VAL A 207 6.39 18.48 -0.97
N ILE A 208 5.42 17.81 -1.62
CA ILE A 208 5.60 17.18 -2.94
C ILE A 208 4.44 17.52 -3.88
N SER A 209 4.76 17.83 -5.15
CA SER A 209 3.79 18.10 -6.20
C SER A 209 3.47 16.85 -7.03
N LYS A 210 2.36 16.93 -7.79
CA LYS A 210 1.94 15.90 -8.76
C LYS A 210 3.03 15.62 -9.80
N GLU A 211 3.66 16.67 -10.32
CA GLU A 211 4.70 16.60 -11.35
C GLU A 211 5.94 15.89 -10.83
N GLN A 212 6.31 16.14 -9.56
CA GLN A 212 7.43 15.45 -8.92
C GLN A 212 7.18 13.96 -8.76
N ILE A 213 5.97 13.54 -8.40
CA ILE A 213 5.62 12.11 -8.30
C ILE A 213 5.70 11.44 -9.67
N ILE A 214 5.08 12.06 -10.70
CA ILE A 214 5.06 11.50 -12.07
C ILE A 214 6.49 11.40 -12.63
N SER A 215 7.31 12.46 -12.47
CA SER A 215 8.69 12.43 -12.93
C SER A 215 9.57 11.44 -12.16
N SER A 216 9.32 11.24 -10.85
CA SER A 216 9.99 10.19 -10.06
C SER A 216 9.66 8.80 -10.56
N ARG A 217 8.39 8.50 -10.83
CA ARG A 217 7.97 7.20 -11.40
C ARG A 217 8.68 6.93 -12.73
N LYS A 218 8.71 7.92 -13.60
CA LYS A 218 9.41 7.81 -14.89
C LYS A 218 10.92 7.60 -14.68
N PHE A 219 11.54 8.38 -13.80
CA PHE A 219 12.97 8.24 -13.50
C PHE A 219 13.31 6.82 -13.01
N LEU A 220 12.52 6.26 -12.08
CA LEU A 220 12.72 4.92 -11.56
C LEU A 220 12.63 3.83 -12.63
N ILE A 221 11.75 4.01 -13.63
CA ILE A 221 11.61 3.04 -14.73
C ILE A 221 12.78 3.15 -15.71
N ASP A 222 13.16 4.37 -16.07
CA ASP A 222 14.08 4.63 -17.18
C ASP A 222 15.57 4.55 -16.77
N ASN A 223 15.88 4.83 -15.49
CA ASN A 223 17.27 5.05 -15.05
C ASN A 223 17.79 4.03 -14.02
N MET A 224 16.92 3.14 -13.48
CA MET A 224 17.39 2.13 -12.53
C MET A 224 17.97 0.92 -13.25
N SER A 225 19.23 0.57 -12.96
CA SER A 225 19.89 -0.60 -13.52
C SER A 225 19.47 -1.86 -12.79
N ILE A 226 19.05 -2.86 -13.56
CA ILE A 226 18.65 -4.19 -13.09
C ILE A 226 19.46 -5.21 -13.87
N ASP A 227 20.34 -5.92 -13.19
CA ASP A 227 21.09 -7.02 -13.77
C ASP A 227 20.18 -8.26 -13.90
N ASP A 228 20.47 -9.14 -14.87
CA ASP A 228 19.70 -10.37 -15.11
C ASP A 228 19.61 -11.27 -13.87
N ASN A 229 20.65 -11.32 -13.05
CA ASN A 229 20.67 -12.09 -11.80
C ASN A 229 19.62 -11.63 -10.79
N ILE A 230 19.17 -10.36 -10.82
CA ILE A 230 18.10 -9.86 -9.97
C ILE A 230 16.76 -10.41 -10.44
N SER A 231 16.52 -10.42 -11.75
CA SER A 231 15.30 -10.98 -12.34
C SER A 231 15.20 -12.49 -12.09
N ASP A 232 16.31 -13.20 -12.22
CA ASP A 232 16.43 -14.63 -11.93
C ASP A 232 16.16 -14.92 -10.45
N TYR A 233 16.76 -14.12 -9.55
CA TYR A 233 16.54 -14.25 -8.11
C TYR A 233 15.08 -14.03 -7.72
N ILE A 234 14.44 -12.95 -8.21
CA ILE A 234 13.03 -12.65 -7.97
C ILE A 234 12.14 -13.80 -8.48
N SER A 235 12.41 -14.29 -9.70
CA SER A 235 11.64 -15.38 -10.29
C SER A 235 11.76 -16.66 -9.45
N THR A 236 12.98 -17.01 -9.05
CA THR A 236 13.27 -18.19 -8.21
C THR A 236 12.58 -18.06 -6.84
N LEU A 237 12.66 -16.89 -6.19
CA LEU A 237 12.03 -16.64 -4.91
C LEU A 237 10.51 -16.80 -5.01
N VAL A 238 9.86 -16.20 -6.03
CA VAL A 238 8.41 -16.32 -6.25
C VAL A 238 8.01 -17.77 -6.56
N GLN A 239 8.78 -18.49 -7.39
CA GLN A 239 8.50 -19.90 -7.69
C GLN A 239 8.64 -20.79 -6.46
N SER A 240 9.63 -20.55 -5.61
CA SER A 240 9.83 -21.29 -4.36
C SER A 240 8.61 -21.19 -3.42
N THR A 241 7.91 -20.06 -3.42
CA THR A 241 6.66 -19.94 -2.64
C THR A 241 5.58 -20.93 -3.09
N ARG A 242 5.56 -21.34 -4.38
CA ARG A 242 4.52 -22.23 -4.93
C ARG A 242 4.79 -23.71 -4.66
N SER A 243 6.04 -24.05 -4.43
CA SER A 243 6.48 -25.44 -4.15
C SER A 243 6.72 -25.72 -2.66
N LYS A 244 6.62 -24.68 -1.81
CA LYS A 244 6.89 -24.81 -0.38
C LYS A 244 5.80 -25.62 0.32
N GLU A 245 6.20 -26.57 1.17
CA GLU A 245 5.30 -27.34 1.99
C GLU A 245 4.45 -26.41 2.90
N GLY A 246 3.16 -26.72 3.02
CA GLY A 246 2.21 -25.90 3.79
C GLY A 246 1.61 -24.72 3.03
N VAL A 247 2.08 -24.39 1.82
CA VAL A 247 1.49 -23.36 0.97
C VAL A 247 0.43 -23.97 0.06
N ILE A 248 -0.81 -23.44 0.14
CA ILE A 248 -1.92 -23.80 -0.75
C ILE A 248 -1.88 -22.98 -2.04
N ILE A 249 -1.65 -21.66 -1.90
CA ILE A 249 -1.51 -20.74 -3.02
C ILE A 249 -0.23 -19.95 -2.78
N GLY A 250 0.73 -20.07 -3.69
CA GLY A 250 1.95 -19.27 -3.70
C GLY A 250 1.77 -17.95 -4.47
N ALA A 251 2.81 -17.13 -4.45
CA ALA A 251 2.80 -15.81 -5.06
C ALA A 251 2.61 -15.85 -6.58
N SER A 252 1.87 -14.87 -7.12
CA SER A 252 1.52 -14.74 -8.53
C SER A 252 2.67 -14.16 -9.37
N PRO A 253 2.61 -14.19 -10.71
CA PRO A 253 3.52 -13.41 -11.56
C PRO A 253 3.43 -11.90 -11.29
N THR A 254 2.27 -11.38 -10.93
CA THR A 254 2.07 -9.98 -10.52
C THR A 254 2.89 -9.64 -9.28
N ALA A 255 3.03 -10.59 -8.35
CA ALA A 255 3.89 -10.44 -7.18
C ALA A 255 5.37 -10.25 -7.56
N ALA A 256 5.86 -10.96 -8.60
CA ALA A 256 7.23 -10.79 -9.09
C ALA A 256 7.45 -9.37 -9.64
N VAL A 257 6.49 -8.84 -10.40
CA VAL A 257 6.54 -7.46 -10.92
C VAL A 257 6.49 -6.44 -9.78
N SER A 258 5.62 -6.67 -8.78
CA SER A 258 5.54 -5.83 -7.59
C SER A 258 6.86 -5.84 -6.82
N LEU A 259 7.48 -7.00 -6.67
CA LEU A 259 8.76 -7.16 -5.97
C LEU A 259 9.90 -6.42 -6.71
N LEU A 260 9.94 -6.51 -8.04
CA LEU A 260 10.91 -5.78 -8.86
C LEU A 260 10.75 -4.27 -8.70
N ASN A 261 9.52 -3.76 -8.81
CA ASN A 261 9.24 -2.32 -8.66
C ASN A 261 9.53 -1.83 -7.24
N ALA A 262 9.18 -2.62 -6.22
CA ALA A 262 9.51 -2.34 -4.83
C ALA A 262 11.02 -2.27 -4.61
N SER A 263 11.78 -3.20 -5.19
CA SER A 263 13.25 -3.23 -5.09
C SER A 263 13.90 -2.02 -5.78
N ARG A 264 13.37 -1.57 -6.92
CA ARG A 264 13.80 -0.32 -7.58
C ARG A 264 13.61 0.88 -6.65
N GLY A 265 12.41 0.99 -6.09
CA GLY A 265 12.10 2.07 -5.15
C GLY A 265 12.99 2.02 -3.91
N HIS A 266 13.24 0.83 -3.35
CA HIS A 266 14.10 0.66 -2.18
C HIS A 266 15.55 1.09 -2.47
N ALA A 267 16.12 0.66 -3.60
CA ALA A 267 17.47 1.07 -4.02
C ALA A 267 17.58 2.59 -4.13
N ALA A 268 16.62 3.25 -4.79
CA ALA A 268 16.65 4.68 -5.02
C ALA A 268 16.38 5.50 -3.74
N ILE A 269 15.35 5.11 -2.97
CA ILE A 269 14.85 5.90 -1.84
C ILE A 269 15.68 5.68 -0.58
N ILE A 270 16.00 4.41 -0.26
CA ILE A 270 16.65 4.04 0.99
C ILE A 270 18.16 4.02 0.86
N ARG A 271 18.69 3.41 -0.22
CA ARG A 271 20.14 3.33 -0.43
C ARG A 271 20.72 4.49 -1.24
N GLY A 272 19.88 5.28 -1.94
CA GLY A 272 20.36 6.32 -2.84
C GLY A 272 21.22 5.79 -3.98
N SER A 273 20.91 4.60 -4.52
CA SER A 273 21.65 3.91 -5.57
C SER A 273 20.78 3.71 -6.81
N ASP A 274 21.37 3.88 -7.99
CA ASP A 274 20.75 3.62 -9.28
C ASP A 274 20.81 2.14 -9.71
N LYS A 275 21.47 1.30 -8.91
CA LYS A 275 21.60 -0.13 -9.13
C LYS A 275 20.84 -0.94 -8.09
N VAL A 276 19.93 -1.81 -8.54
CA VAL A 276 19.21 -2.76 -7.69
C VAL A 276 20.11 -3.92 -7.31
N THR A 277 20.04 -4.34 -6.04
CA THR A 277 20.79 -5.49 -5.51
C THR A 277 19.84 -6.53 -4.90
N ILE A 278 20.36 -7.73 -4.60
CA ILE A 278 19.62 -8.80 -3.93
C ILE A 278 19.14 -8.34 -2.54
N GLU A 279 19.90 -7.51 -1.85
CA GLU A 279 19.55 -6.95 -0.54
C GLU A 279 18.32 -6.04 -0.64
N ASP A 280 18.14 -5.30 -1.74
CA ASP A 280 16.93 -4.51 -1.96
C ASP A 280 15.70 -5.40 -2.14
N VAL A 281 15.86 -6.54 -2.83
CA VAL A 281 14.79 -7.53 -2.99
C VAL A 281 14.41 -8.12 -1.63
N LYS A 282 15.42 -8.55 -0.85
CA LYS A 282 15.20 -9.12 0.50
C LYS A 282 14.51 -8.14 1.44
N ALA A 283 14.92 -6.87 1.40
CA ALA A 283 14.39 -5.83 2.30
C ALA A 283 12.89 -5.58 2.12
N VAL A 284 12.35 -5.76 0.91
CA VAL A 284 10.92 -5.52 0.61
C VAL A 284 10.11 -6.81 0.48
N ALA A 285 10.77 -7.98 0.43
CA ALA A 285 10.12 -9.25 0.11
C ALA A 285 8.98 -9.60 1.07
N PHE A 286 9.17 -9.39 2.38
CA PHE A 286 8.13 -9.70 3.35
C PHE A 286 6.87 -8.84 3.11
N ASP A 287 7.00 -7.53 3.06
CA ASP A 287 5.86 -6.61 2.91
C ASP A 287 5.13 -6.78 1.56
N VAL A 288 5.83 -7.30 0.54
CA VAL A 288 5.26 -7.61 -0.78
C VAL A 288 4.59 -8.99 -0.82
N LEU A 289 5.12 -10.01 -0.14
CA LEU A 289 4.69 -11.39 -0.31
C LEU A 289 3.74 -11.89 0.80
N ASN A 290 3.76 -11.30 1.99
CA ASN A 290 3.07 -11.81 3.18
C ASN A 290 1.54 -11.95 3.02
N HIS A 291 0.91 -11.20 2.12
CA HIS A 291 -0.53 -11.23 1.85
C HIS A 291 -0.89 -12.04 0.58
N ARG A 292 0.10 -12.56 -0.09
CA ARG A 292 -0.05 -13.30 -1.35
C ARG A 292 0.09 -14.80 -1.19
N LEU A 293 0.41 -15.25 0.03
CA LEU A 293 0.52 -16.67 0.38
C LEU A 293 -0.72 -17.10 1.14
N LEU A 294 -1.39 -18.14 0.63
CA LEU A 294 -2.42 -18.85 1.38
C LEU A 294 -1.80 -20.11 1.97
N ILE A 295 -1.75 -20.17 3.29
CA ILE A 295 -1.11 -21.24 4.04
C ILE A 295 -2.17 -22.17 4.59
N LYS A 296 -1.87 -23.47 4.62
CA LYS A 296 -2.72 -24.49 5.24
C LYS A 296 -2.74 -24.23 6.74
N GLN A 297 -3.92 -23.90 7.28
CA GLN A 297 -4.10 -23.92 8.73
C GLN A 297 -4.00 -25.37 9.19
N SER A 298 -3.07 -25.68 10.10
CA SER A 298 -3.06 -26.96 10.79
C SER A 298 -4.35 -27.05 11.60
N ASP A 299 -5.15 -28.09 11.36
CA ASP A 299 -6.32 -28.40 12.17
C ASP A 299 -5.90 -28.42 13.65
N ILE A 300 -6.52 -27.54 14.43
CA ILE A 300 -6.41 -27.57 15.88
C ILE A 300 -7.20 -28.80 16.36
N SER A 301 -6.59 -29.97 16.28
CA SER A 301 -7.08 -31.17 16.91
C SER A 301 -6.11 -31.60 18.01
N ASP A 302 -6.55 -31.38 19.24
CA ASP A 302 -6.29 -32.21 20.41
C ASP A 302 -4.85 -32.64 20.76
N SER A 303 -3.89 -31.71 20.74
CA SER A 303 -2.68 -31.94 21.54
C SER A 303 -2.05 -30.59 21.91
N GLY A 304 -1.94 -30.35 23.21
CA GLY A 304 -1.30 -29.17 23.79
C GLY A 304 0.21 -29.12 23.46
N ALA A 305 0.52 -28.96 22.18
CA ALA A 305 1.87 -28.74 21.68
C ALA A 305 2.06 -27.24 21.49
N ASP A 306 3.17 -26.76 21.99
CA ASP A 306 3.64 -25.40 22.04
C ASP A 306 3.46 -24.63 20.70
N ASP A 307 3.23 -23.34 20.82
CA ASP A 307 2.97 -22.34 19.78
C ASP A 307 4.07 -22.24 18.69
N GLU A 308 5.19 -22.95 18.84
CA GLU A 308 6.37 -22.95 17.94
C GLU A 308 6.18 -23.73 16.62
N SER A 309 5.09 -24.50 16.45
CA SER A 309 4.86 -25.31 15.25
C SER A 309 3.94 -24.69 14.20
N ARG A 310 3.48 -23.46 14.38
CA ARG A 310 2.62 -22.77 13.42
C ARG A 310 3.43 -22.27 12.23
N ILE A 311 3.24 -22.89 11.07
CA ILE A 311 3.76 -22.38 9.80
C ILE A 311 3.09 -21.02 9.52
N SER A 312 3.87 -19.95 9.53
CA SER A 312 3.41 -18.59 9.23
C SER A 312 3.93 -18.14 7.87
N ALA A 313 3.28 -17.12 7.26
CA ALA A 313 3.80 -16.50 6.04
C ALA A 313 5.21 -15.94 6.28
N GLU A 314 5.45 -15.41 7.47
CA GLU A 314 6.74 -14.86 7.88
C GLU A 314 7.84 -15.93 7.90
N SER A 315 7.59 -17.07 8.56
CA SER A 315 8.56 -18.17 8.61
C SER A 315 8.88 -18.71 7.21
N ILE A 316 7.86 -18.89 6.36
CA ILE A 316 8.03 -19.35 4.98
C ILE A 316 8.86 -18.37 4.16
N ILE A 317 8.52 -17.08 4.21
CA ILE A 317 9.24 -16.05 3.42
C ILE A 317 10.68 -15.93 3.90
N THR A 318 10.91 -15.92 5.22
CA THR A 318 12.25 -15.87 5.81
C THR A 318 13.08 -17.06 5.37
N GLU A 319 12.55 -18.27 5.45
CA GLU A 319 13.24 -19.47 5.04
C GLU A 319 13.61 -19.47 3.54
N ILE A 320 12.70 -19.01 2.66
CA ILE A 320 12.95 -18.91 1.23
C ILE A 320 14.04 -17.86 0.95
N ILE A 321 14.02 -16.73 1.66
CA ILE A 321 15.05 -15.67 1.51
C ILE A 321 16.42 -16.18 1.98
N GLU A 322 16.49 -16.88 3.12
CA GLU A 322 17.73 -17.45 3.66
C GLU A 322 18.29 -18.58 2.77
N ALA A 323 17.42 -19.39 2.21
CA ALA A 323 17.81 -20.42 1.24
C ALA A 323 18.29 -19.84 -0.10
N GLY A 324 18.27 -18.53 -0.28
CA GLY A 324 18.66 -17.85 -1.52
C GLY A 324 17.72 -18.14 -2.69
N GLY A 325 16.44 -18.50 -2.38
CA GLY A 325 15.45 -18.85 -3.40
C GLY A 325 15.64 -20.28 -3.98
N LYS A 326 16.36 -21.15 -3.27
CA LYS A 326 16.54 -22.57 -3.66
C LYS A 326 15.39 -23.44 -3.19
#